data_6eb8feeb9088434472ef011bf9207ae1
#
_entry.id   6eb8feeb9088434472ef011bf9207ae1
#
_cell.length_a   1.000
_cell.length_b   1.000
_cell.length_c   1.000
_cell.angle_alpha   90.00
_cell.angle_beta   90.00
_cell.angle_gamma   90.00
#
_symmetry.space_group_name_H-M   'P 1'
#
loop_
_entity.id
_entity.type
_entity.pdbx_description
1 polymer ?
#
loop_
_entity_poly.entity_id
_entity_poly.type
_entity_poly.pdbx_seq_one_letter_code
_entity_poly.pdbx_strand_id
1 'polypeptide(L)'
;MIRSAKPSDVPAIHAMIRELADYERAPQEAKATEEQLREALFGAHPAVFALIAEEAGGAGEPAAPVGFALWFRNFSTWTGTHGVYLEDLYVTPRARGGGHGKALLAELARICVERGYARFEWSVLDWNEPAIGFYAALGAEAMDEWTVRRLSGEPLRALAAQAMGTAVTSDFLSEATSLSN
;
A
#
# COMPACT_ATOMS: atom_id res chain seq x y z
N MET A 1 18.07 -3.07 -6.57
CA MET A 1 17.25 -2.68 -7.76
C MET A 1 15.81 -2.55 -7.34
N ILE A 2 15.02 -1.66 -8.00
CA ILE A 2 13.54 -1.58 -7.79
C ILE A 2 12.85 -2.14 -9.02
N ARG A 3 11.81 -2.95 -8.83
CA ARG A 3 10.97 -3.50 -9.89
C ARG A 3 9.53 -3.72 -9.42
N SER A 4 8.61 -3.88 -10.36
CA SER A 4 7.26 -4.35 -10.04
C SER A 4 7.29 -5.76 -9.45
N ALA A 5 6.35 -6.03 -8.53
CA ALA A 5 6.18 -7.35 -7.96
C ALA A 5 5.69 -8.35 -9.01
N LYS A 6 5.98 -9.63 -8.78
CA LYS A 6 5.53 -10.79 -9.56
C LYS A 6 4.76 -11.76 -8.66
N PRO A 7 3.94 -12.66 -9.19
CA PRO A 7 3.23 -13.65 -8.38
C PRO A 7 4.14 -14.50 -7.47
N SER A 8 5.39 -14.71 -7.88
CA SER A 8 6.39 -15.43 -7.07
C SER A 8 6.90 -14.64 -5.86
N ASP A 9 6.66 -13.32 -5.79
CA ASP A 9 7.08 -12.48 -4.66
C ASP A 9 6.09 -12.51 -3.50
N VAL A 10 4.88 -13.04 -3.71
CA VAL A 10 3.82 -13.04 -2.68
C VAL A 10 4.28 -13.62 -1.34
N PRO A 11 4.98 -14.76 -1.26
CA PRO A 11 5.48 -15.25 0.03
C PRO A 11 6.44 -14.28 0.73
N ALA A 12 7.32 -13.62 -0.03
CA ALA A 12 8.26 -12.64 0.52
C ALA A 12 7.53 -11.37 0.99
N ILE A 13 6.57 -10.87 0.22
CA ILE A 13 5.73 -9.73 0.62
C ILE A 13 4.96 -10.07 1.90
N HIS A 14 4.31 -11.25 1.95
CA HIS A 14 3.58 -11.69 3.13
C HIS A 14 4.47 -11.79 4.38
N ALA A 15 5.68 -12.34 4.25
CA ALA A 15 6.63 -12.39 5.36
C ALA A 15 7.02 -10.97 5.83
N MET A 16 7.30 -10.06 4.91
CA MET A 16 7.65 -8.67 5.23
C MET A 16 6.49 -7.87 5.84
N ILE A 17 5.23 -8.14 5.45
CA ILE A 17 4.03 -7.56 6.10
C ILE A 17 3.97 -8.00 7.57
N ARG A 18 4.28 -9.25 7.88
CA ARG A 18 4.30 -9.73 9.26
C ARG A 18 5.42 -9.09 10.07
N GLU A 19 6.62 -8.95 9.47
CA GLU A 19 7.73 -8.23 10.11
C GLU A 19 7.38 -6.75 10.36
N LEU A 20 6.65 -6.11 9.45
CA LEU A 20 6.15 -4.74 9.63
C LEU A 20 5.15 -4.68 10.79
N ALA A 21 4.19 -5.61 10.86
CA ALA A 21 3.22 -5.68 11.94
C ALA A 21 3.87 -5.90 13.31
N ASP A 22 4.94 -6.71 13.37
CA ASP A 22 5.74 -6.88 14.59
C ASP A 22 6.43 -5.55 14.98
N TYR A 23 7.02 -4.86 14.01
CA TYR A 23 7.64 -3.55 14.23
C TYR A 23 6.63 -2.53 14.75
N GLU A 24 5.42 -2.52 14.22
CA GLU A 24 4.31 -1.64 14.60
C GLU A 24 3.57 -2.09 15.87
N ARG A 25 4.02 -3.17 16.53
CA ARG A 25 3.48 -3.73 17.77
C ARG A 25 2.03 -4.22 17.64
N ALA A 26 1.64 -4.64 16.45
CA ALA A 26 0.31 -5.10 16.13
C ALA A 26 0.29 -6.44 15.34
N PRO A 27 1.11 -7.46 15.70
CA PRO A 27 1.22 -8.70 14.92
C PRO A 27 -0.10 -9.44 14.77
N GLN A 28 -1.02 -9.31 15.72
CA GLN A 28 -2.36 -9.90 15.69
C GLN A 28 -3.26 -9.31 14.60
N GLU A 29 -2.92 -8.15 14.04
CA GLU A 29 -3.69 -7.51 12.97
C GLU A 29 -3.28 -7.97 11.57
N ALA A 30 -2.10 -8.56 11.40
CA ALA A 30 -1.62 -9.13 10.14
C ALA A 30 -2.28 -10.49 9.85
N LYS A 31 -3.55 -10.45 9.45
CA LYS A 31 -4.43 -11.61 9.21
C LYS A 31 -4.52 -12.03 7.74
N ALA A 32 -4.00 -11.21 6.83
CA ALA A 32 -4.04 -11.51 5.41
C ALA A 32 -3.27 -12.80 5.11
N THR A 33 -3.81 -13.62 4.20
CA THR A 33 -3.15 -14.82 3.70
C THR A 33 -2.40 -14.52 2.40
N GLU A 34 -1.45 -15.39 2.03
CA GLU A 34 -0.78 -15.30 0.73
C GLU A 34 -1.75 -15.39 -0.45
N GLU A 35 -2.83 -16.17 -0.32
CA GLU A 35 -3.84 -16.29 -1.36
C GLU A 35 -4.62 -14.99 -1.54
N GLN A 36 -5.04 -14.35 -0.43
CA GLN A 36 -5.70 -13.05 -0.48
C GLN A 36 -4.79 -11.97 -1.08
N LEU A 37 -3.49 -11.95 -0.73
CA LEU A 37 -2.51 -11.04 -1.33
C LEU A 37 -2.32 -11.32 -2.81
N ARG A 38 -2.27 -12.59 -3.21
CA ARG A 38 -2.14 -13.00 -4.62
C ARG A 38 -3.32 -12.52 -5.44
N GLU A 39 -4.54 -12.73 -4.95
CA GLU A 39 -5.75 -12.28 -5.64
C GLU A 39 -5.80 -10.75 -5.73
N ALA A 40 -5.49 -10.03 -4.64
CA ALA A 40 -5.50 -8.57 -4.62
C ALA A 40 -4.45 -7.93 -5.57
N LEU A 41 -3.27 -8.57 -5.71
CA LEU A 41 -2.16 -8.07 -6.53
C LEU A 41 -2.23 -8.54 -7.99
N PHE A 42 -2.72 -9.76 -8.24
CA PHE A 42 -2.55 -10.45 -9.52
C PHE A 42 -3.82 -11.16 -10.01
N GLY A 43 -4.95 -11.02 -9.33
CA GLY A 43 -6.24 -11.56 -9.74
C GLY A 43 -6.79 -10.88 -11.00
N ALA A 44 -7.98 -11.26 -11.39
CA ALA A 44 -8.63 -10.72 -12.61
C ALA A 44 -8.84 -9.18 -12.56
N HIS A 45 -9.04 -8.64 -11.35
CA HIS A 45 -9.25 -7.21 -11.10
C HIS A 45 -8.37 -6.73 -9.95
N PRO A 46 -7.05 -6.53 -10.18
CA PRO A 46 -6.13 -6.15 -9.11
C PRO A 46 -6.49 -4.79 -8.55
N ALA A 47 -6.68 -4.74 -7.22
CA ALA A 47 -7.04 -3.53 -6.49
C ALA A 47 -5.80 -2.80 -5.94
N VAL A 48 -4.70 -3.51 -5.77
CA VAL A 48 -3.44 -3.01 -5.20
C VAL A 48 -2.26 -3.40 -6.07
N PHE A 49 -1.15 -2.68 -5.92
CA PHE A 49 0.08 -2.87 -6.67
C PHE A 49 1.26 -2.93 -5.69
N ALA A 50 2.34 -3.59 -6.09
CA ALA A 50 3.53 -3.61 -5.26
C ALA A 50 4.82 -3.40 -6.08
N LEU A 51 5.78 -2.74 -5.44
CA LEU A 51 7.17 -2.66 -5.86
C LEU A 51 8.04 -3.49 -4.92
N ILE A 52 9.07 -4.08 -5.46
CA ILE A 52 10.08 -4.85 -4.72
C ILE A 52 11.44 -4.15 -4.81
N ALA A 53 12.08 -4.00 -3.68
CA ALA A 53 13.50 -3.69 -3.60
C ALA A 53 14.28 -5.01 -3.49
N GLU A 54 15.26 -5.18 -4.37
CA GLU A 54 16.15 -6.34 -4.39
C GLU A 54 17.59 -5.95 -4.14
N GLU A 55 18.31 -6.80 -3.43
CA GLU A 55 19.77 -6.82 -3.38
C GLU A 55 20.32 -7.96 -4.20
N ALA A 56 21.47 -7.72 -4.81
CA ALA A 56 22.20 -8.79 -5.48
C ALA A 56 22.58 -9.87 -4.45
N GLY A 57 22.35 -11.11 -4.82
CA GLY A 57 22.89 -12.24 -4.06
C GLY A 57 24.42 -12.28 -4.11
N GLY A 58 25.02 -13.12 -3.28
CA GLY A 58 26.44 -13.45 -3.37
C GLY A 58 26.81 -14.03 -4.74
N ALA A 59 28.10 -14.30 -4.97
CA ALA A 59 28.57 -14.84 -6.24
C ALA A 59 27.81 -16.14 -6.61
N GLY A 60 26.97 -16.06 -7.63
CA GLY A 60 26.15 -17.17 -8.12
C GLY A 60 24.77 -17.30 -7.47
N GLU A 61 24.40 -16.44 -6.52
CA GLU A 61 23.08 -16.43 -5.92
C GLU A 61 22.13 -15.44 -6.63
N PRO A 62 20.84 -15.76 -6.77
CA PRO A 62 19.87 -14.83 -7.34
C PRO A 62 19.68 -13.62 -6.42
N ALA A 63 19.26 -12.49 -7.01
CA ALA A 63 18.84 -11.32 -6.25
C ALA A 63 17.65 -11.68 -5.35
N ALA A 64 17.67 -11.16 -4.12
CA ALA A 64 16.67 -11.45 -3.11
C ALA A 64 15.86 -10.20 -2.74
N PRO A 65 14.54 -10.31 -2.54
CA PRO A 65 13.71 -9.25 -1.99
C PRO A 65 14.21 -8.83 -0.59
N VAL A 66 14.40 -7.53 -0.42
CA VAL A 66 14.83 -6.94 0.87
C VAL A 66 13.90 -5.83 1.34
N GLY A 67 12.92 -5.47 0.53
CA GLY A 67 11.90 -4.49 0.88
C GLY A 67 10.78 -4.46 -0.15
N PHE A 68 9.66 -3.87 0.22
CA PHE A 68 8.52 -3.66 -0.66
C PHE A 68 7.81 -2.35 -0.38
N ALA A 69 7.04 -1.89 -1.35
CA ALA A 69 6.03 -0.85 -1.22
C ALA A 69 4.74 -1.35 -1.82
N LEU A 70 3.67 -1.43 -1.03
CA LEU A 70 2.32 -1.79 -1.47
C LEU A 70 1.48 -0.53 -1.55
N TRP A 71 0.79 -0.32 -2.66
CA TRP A 71 0.06 0.91 -2.92
C TRP A 71 -1.17 0.68 -3.77
N PHE A 72 -2.08 1.66 -3.75
CA PHE A 72 -3.26 1.69 -4.60
C PHE A 72 -3.55 3.12 -5.09
N ARG A 73 -4.47 3.25 -6.03
CA ARG A 73 -4.90 4.56 -6.54
C ARG A 73 -6.01 5.12 -5.66
N ASN A 74 -5.84 6.33 -5.17
CA ASN A 74 -6.94 7.14 -4.67
C ASN A 74 -7.39 8.14 -5.75
N PHE A 75 -8.42 8.93 -5.46
CA PHE A 75 -8.93 9.95 -6.37
C PHE A 75 -9.21 11.25 -5.63
N SER A 76 -8.85 12.37 -6.21
CA SER A 76 -9.16 13.69 -5.67
C SER A 76 -10.25 14.36 -6.49
N THR A 77 -11.40 14.60 -5.89
CA THR A 77 -12.47 15.37 -6.52
C THR A 77 -12.09 16.85 -6.70
N TRP A 78 -11.12 17.35 -5.97
CA TRP A 78 -10.66 18.74 -6.05
C TRP A 78 -9.76 18.97 -7.27
N THR A 79 -8.92 18.00 -7.59
CA THR A 79 -8.01 18.08 -8.74
C THR A 79 -8.53 17.33 -9.97
N GLY A 80 -9.59 16.51 -9.82
CA GLY A 80 -10.17 15.71 -10.91
C GLY A 80 -9.24 14.60 -11.39
N THR A 81 -8.24 14.19 -10.59
CA THR A 81 -7.26 13.18 -10.98
C THR A 81 -6.97 12.18 -9.87
N HIS A 82 -6.35 11.07 -10.24
CA HIS A 82 -5.86 10.08 -9.30
C HIS A 82 -4.65 10.58 -8.49
N GLY A 83 -4.34 9.83 -7.46
CA GLY A 83 -3.11 9.87 -6.71
C GLY A 83 -2.63 8.47 -6.39
N VAL A 84 -1.44 8.35 -5.83
CA VAL A 84 -0.93 7.14 -5.19
C VAL A 84 -1.19 7.24 -3.70
N TYR A 85 -1.78 6.19 -3.13
CA TYR A 85 -1.79 5.97 -1.69
C TYR A 85 -0.90 4.77 -1.37
N LEU A 86 0.15 5.01 -0.61
CA LEU A 86 1.05 3.98 -0.12
C LEU A 86 0.45 3.38 1.16
N GLU A 87 0.12 2.10 1.12
CA GLU A 87 -0.39 1.36 2.27
C GLU A 87 0.76 0.93 3.17
N ASP A 88 1.74 0.22 2.61
CA ASP A 88 2.89 -0.31 3.35
C ASP A 88 4.22 0.05 2.67
N LEU A 89 5.19 0.45 3.47
CA LEU A 89 6.60 0.57 3.10
C LEU A 89 7.45 -0.17 4.12
N TYR A 90 8.15 -1.19 3.67
CA TYR A 90 9.04 -1.94 4.54
C TYR A 90 10.37 -2.28 3.88
N VAL A 91 11.43 -2.20 4.68
CA VAL A 91 12.77 -2.69 4.33
C VAL A 91 13.27 -3.53 5.49
N THR A 92 13.72 -4.75 5.21
CA THR A 92 14.25 -5.65 6.23
C THR A 92 15.38 -4.98 7.01
N PRO A 93 15.49 -5.21 8.33
CA PRO A 93 16.47 -4.52 9.17
C PRO A 93 17.91 -4.61 8.64
N ARG A 94 18.30 -5.74 8.08
CA ARG A 94 19.65 -5.98 7.51
C ARG A 94 19.97 -5.10 6.30
N ALA A 95 18.96 -4.64 5.57
CA ALA A 95 19.11 -3.84 4.35
C ALA A 95 18.79 -2.34 4.57
N ARG A 96 18.46 -1.97 5.81
CA ARG A 96 18.25 -0.56 6.16
C ARG A 96 19.56 0.22 6.04
N GLY A 97 19.44 1.52 5.74
CA GLY A 97 20.62 2.37 5.47
C GLY A 97 21.15 2.25 4.03
N GLY A 98 20.76 1.21 3.27
CA GLY A 98 21.15 1.02 1.87
C GLY A 98 20.36 1.85 0.84
N GLY A 99 19.49 2.77 1.29
CA GLY A 99 18.72 3.65 0.38
C GLY A 99 17.49 3.02 -0.24
N HIS A 100 17.15 1.77 0.07
CA HIS A 100 16.02 1.02 -0.54
C HIS A 100 14.66 1.68 -0.32
N GLY A 101 14.38 2.17 0.90
CA GLY A 101 13.13 2.89 1.19
C GLY A 101 12.99 4.15 0.35
N LYS A 102 14.05 4.94 0.24
CA LYS A 102 14.08 6.13 -0.62
C LYS A 102 13.89 5.77 -2.10
N ALA A 103 14.49 4.68 -2.55
CA ALA A 103 14.37 4.23 -3.95
C ALA A 103 12.95 3.76 -4.27
N LEU A 104 12.27 3.06 -3.34
CA LEU A 104 10.86 2.67 -3.48
C LEU A 104 9.95 3.89 -3.57
N LEU A 105 10.12 4.87 -2.69
CA LEU A 105 9.34 6.12 -2.73
C LEU A 105 9.62 6.93 -4.00
N ALA A 106 10.87 7.01 -4.45
CA ALA A 106 11.22 7.69 -5.69
C ALA A 106 10.55 7.07 -6.91
N GLU A 107 10.44 5.73 -6.94
CA GLU A 107 9.75 5.03 -8.02
C GLU A 107 8.23 5.29 -7.99
N LEU A 108 7.60 5.33 -6.80
CA LEU A 108 6.19 5.72 -6.68
C LEU A 108 5.96 7.19 -7.09
N ALA A 109 6.86 8.09 -6.72
CA ALA A 109 6.81 9.48 -7.17
C ALA A 109 6.96 9.59 -8.70
N ARG A 110 7.84 8.80 -9.32
CA ARG A 110 7.97 8.71 -10.78
C ARG A 110 6.66 8.27 -11.43
N ILE A 111 6.00 7.23 -10.87
CA ILE A 111 4.68 6.77 -11.33
C ILE A 111 3.65 7.90 -11.25
N CYS A 112 3.63 8.68 -10.16
CA CYS A 112 2.73 9.85 -10.05
C CYS A 112 2.98 10.84 -11.18
N VAL A 113 4.22 11.25 -11.39
CA VAL A 113 4.57 12.26 -12.40
C VAL A 113 4.23 11.77 -13.81
N GLU A 114 4.61 10.55 -14.17
CA GLU A 114 4.38 10.00 -15.51
C GLU A 114 2.89 9.79 -15.84
N ARG A 115 2.08 9.52 -14.81
CA ARG A 115 0.63 9.33 -14.98
C ARG A 115 -0.18 10.63 -14.79
N GLY A 116 0.48 11.75 -14.50
CA GLY A 116 -0.20 13.02 -14.22
C GLY A 116 -1.04 12.98 -12.94
N TYR A 117 -0.65 12.17 -11.96
CA TYR A 117 -1.32 12.11 -10.66
C TYR A 117 -0.94 13.30 -9.80
N ALA A 118 -1.91 13.90 -9.11
CA ALA A 118 -1.72 15.17 -8.42
C ALA A 118 -1.09 15.01 -7.02
N ARG A 119 -1.10 13.79 -6.44
CA ARG A 119 -0.66 13.59 -5.06
C ARG A 119 -0.10 12.18 -4.81
N PHE A 120 0.76 12.11 -3.83
CA PHE A 120 1.32 10.89 -3.29
C PHE A 120 1.19 10.95 -1.77
N GLU A 121 0.39 10.07 -1.17
CA GLU A 121 -0.03 10.13 0.23
C GLU A 121 0.21 8.80 0.93
N TRP A 122 0.41 8.87 2.25
CA TRP A 122 0.49 7.72 3.16
C TRP A 122 0.16 8.17 4.58
N SER A 123 -0.02 7.20 5.47
CA SER A 123 -0.10 7.43 6.91
C SER A 123 1.16 6.91 7.60
N VAL A 124 1.52 7.54 8.70
CA VAL A 124 2.62 7.10 9.57
C VAL A 124 2.13 7.14 11.02
N LEU A 125 2.56 6.18 11.83
CA LEU A 125 2.22 6.17 13.25
C LEU A 125 2.90 7.33 13.97
N ASP A 126 2.17 8.08 14.78
CA ASP A 126 2.64 9.28 15.46
C ASP A 126 3.90 9.07 16.32
N TRP A 127 4.08 7.87 16.85
CA TRP A 127 5.26 7.52 17.64
C TRP A 127 6.48 7.11 16.79
N ASN A 128 6.32 6.93 15.46
CA ASN A 128 7.39 6.47 14.57
C ASN A 128 8.26 7.63 14.09
N GLU A 129 8.90 8.30 15.04
CA GLU A 129 9.77 9.46 14.77
C GLU A 129 10.85 9.19 13.70
N PRO A 130 11.50 8.00 13.64
CA PRO A 130 12.46 7.74 12.58
C PRO A 130 11.86 7.79 11.17
N ALA A 131 10.63 7.27 10.99
CA ALA A 131 9.93 7.35 9.72
C ALA A 131 9.46 8.77 9.41
N ILE A 132 8.92 9.49 10.41
CA ILE A 132 8.50 10.89 10.27
C ILE A 132 9.68 11.75 9.82
N GLY A 133 10.85 11.63 10.48
CA GLY A 133 12.05 12.35 10.09
C GLY A 133 12.55 12.00 8.68
N PHE A 134 12.44 10.73 8.30
CA PHE A 134 12.77 10.27 6.96
C PHE A 134 11.84 10.90 5.89
N TYR A 135 10.54 10.94 6.12
CA TYR A 135 9.58 11.54 5.19
C TYR A 135 9.73 13.07 5.12
N ALA A 136 9.92 13.74 6.25
CA ALA A 136 10.19 15.18 6.28
C ALA A 136 11.44 15.57 5.48
N ALA A 137 12.50 14.75 5.55
CA ALA A 137 13.73 14.95 4.76
C ALA A 137 13.51 14.78 3.24
N LEU A 138 12.41 14.16 2.81
CA LEU A 138 12.00 14.06 1.41
C LEU A 138 11.08 15.22 0.97
N GLY A 139 10.72 16.12 1.89
CA GLY A 139 9.80 17.24 1.64
C GLY A 139 8.32 16.87 1.78
N ALA A 140 8.00 15.75 2.44
CA ALA A 140 6.61 15.43 2.74
C ALA A 140 6.07 16.32 3.85
N GLU A 141 4.88 16.86 3.66
CA GLU A 141 4.17 17.71 4.60
C GLU A 141 3.16 16.89 5.41
N ALA A 142 3.03 17.18 6.70
CA ALA A 142 2.01 16.58 7.54
C ALA A 142 0.64 17.22 7.25
N MET A 143 -0.40 16.38 7.16
CA MET A 143 -1.78 16.84 6.94
C MET A 143 -2.52 16.95 8.27
N ASP A 144 -2.00 17.75 9.19
CA ASP A 144 -2.43 17.84 10.60
C ASP A 144 -3.87 18.33 10.80
N GLU A 145 -4.44 18.98 9.78
CA GLU A 145 -5.84 19.41 9.80
C GLU A 145 -6.85 18.27 9.56
N TRP A 146 -6.36 17.08 9.17
CA TRP A 146 -7.19 15.94 8.83
C TRP A 146 -7.01 14.79 9.82
N THR A 147 -8.11 14.33 10.40
CA THR A 147 -8.10 13.15 11.26
C THR A 147 -8.72 11.96 10.54
N VAL A 148 -7.94 10.89 10.36
CA VAL A 148 -8.45 9.64 9.81
C VAL A 148 -9.52 9.05 10.73
N ARG A 149 -10.66 8.67 10.15
CA ARG A 149 -11.74 7.95 10.84
C ARG A 149 -11.91 6.58 10.22
N ARG A 150 -12.08 5.56 11.07
CA ARG A 150 -12.27 4.17 10.65
C ARG A 150 -13.53 3.61 11.28
N LEU A 151 -14.32 2.93 10.48
CA LEU A 151 -15.44 2.14 10.93
C LEU A 151 -15.15 0.66 10.61
N SER A 152 -15.17 -0.20 11.60
CA SER A 152 -14.86 -1.63 11.44
C SER A 152 -15.70 -2.47 12.42
N GLY A 153 -15.70 -3.79 12.22
CA GLY A 153 -16.37 -4.73 13.12
C GLY A 153 -17.87 -4.50 13.24
N GLU A 154 -18.40 -4.54 14.47
CA GLU A 154 -19.83 -4.40 14.75
C GLU A 154 -20.42 -3.03 14.36
N PRO A 155 -19.78 -1.88 14.64
CA PRO A 155 -20.26 -0.59 14.16
C PRO A 155 -20.43 -0.50 12.63
N LEU A 156 -19.52 -1.12 11.86
CA LEU A 156 -19.63 -1.17 10.41
C LEU A 156 -20.86 -1.99 9.99
N ARG A 157 -21.07 -3.16 10.59
CA ARG A 157 -22.25 -4.00 10.33
C ARG A 157 -23.57 -3.31 10.71
N ALA A 158 -23.59 -2.65 11.86
CA ALA A 158 -24.76 -1.93 12.34
C ALA A 158 -25.15 -0.77 11.39
N LEU A 159 -24.15 -0.04 10.85
CA LEU A 159 -24.43 0.99 9.85
C LEU A 159 -24.92 0.42 8.54
N ALA A 160 -24.32 -0.68 8.06
CA ALA A 160 -24.73 -1.35 6.83
C ALA A 160 -26.18 -1.88 6.91
N ALA A 161 -26.61 -2.39 8.09
CA ALA A 161 -27.96 -2.87 8.29
C ALA A 161 -29.04 -1.78 8.10
N GLN A 162 -28.70 -0.51 8.31
CA GLN A 162 -29.62 0.60 8.10
C GLN A 162 -29.91 0.84 6.60
N ALA A 163 -28.96 0.51 5.72
CA ALA A 163 -29.15 0.63 4.27
C ALA A 163 -30.10 -0.44 3.72
N MET A 164 -30.24 -1.59 4.38
CA MET A 164 -31.13 -2.68 3.93
C MET A 164 -32.64 -2.34 4.12
N GLY A 165 -32.97 -1.31 4.89
CA GLY A 165 -34.33 -0.78 5.04
C GLY A 165 -34.71 0.24 3.97
N THR A 166 -33.76 0.75 3.21
CA THR A 166 -33.94 1.66 2.08
C THR A 166 -33.51 0.91 0.82
N ALA A 167 -34.45 0.62 -0.10
CA ALA A 167 -34.16 -0.08 -1.34
C ALA A 167 -33.17 0.76 -2.18
N VAL A 168 -31.89 0.57 -1.97
CA VAL A 168 -30.86 0.96 -2.92
C VAL A 168 -30.85 -0.15 -3.97
N THR A 169 -31.38 0.15 -5.16
CA THR A 169 -31.32 -0.78 -6.31
C THR A 169 -29.87 -1.20 -6.54
N SER A 170 -29.66 -2.49 -6.72
CA SER A 170 -28.37 -3.17 -6.83
C SER A 170 -27.55 -2.83 -8.09
N ASP A 171 -27.86 -1.76 -8.80
CA ASP A 171 -27.24 -1.40 -10.06
C ASP A 171 -25.79 -0.91 -9.93
N PHE A 172 -25.36 -0.53 -8.72
CA PHE A 172 -24.01 0.00 -8.49
C PHE A 172 -22.88 -1.03 -8.66
N LEU A 173 -23.17 -2.33 -8.50
CA LEU A 173 -22.14 -3.38 -8.58
C LEU A 173 -21.96 -3.94 -10.00
N SER A 174 -22.95 -3.76 -10.88
CA SER A 174 -22.87 -4.26 -12.27
C SER A 174 -22.12 -3.29 -13.19
N GLU A 175 -22.14 -1.98 -12.94
CA GLU A 175 -21.46 -0.99 -13.78
C GLU A 175 -19.93 -0.93 -13.56
N ALA A 176 -19.45 -1.26 -12.38
CA ALA A 176 -18.00 -1.31 -12.11
C ALA A 176 -17.27 -2.36 -12.97
N THR A 177 -17.98 -3.36 -13.49
CA THR A 177 -17.43 -4.44 -14.32
C THR A 177 -17.37 -4.06 -15.81
N SER A 178 -18.13 -3.06 -16.28
CA SER A 178 -18.22 -2.71 -17.70
C SER A 178 -17.28 -1.60 -18.17
N LEU A 179 -16.58 -0.91 -17.25
CA LEU A 179 -15.68 0.20 -17.57
C LEU A 179 -14.18 -0.19 -17.66
N SER A 180 -13.89 -1.50 -17.75
CA SER A 180 -12.52 -2.02 -17.85
C SER A 180 -12.16 -2.61 -19.21
N ASN A 181 -12.79 -2.13 -20.29
CA ASN A 181 -12.33 -2.39 -21.67
C ASN A 181 -11.68 -1.16 -22.28
#